data_4e880e82b0f6efbbceb83e66fa276119
#
_entry.id   4e880e82b0f6efbbceb83e66fa276119
#
_cell.length_a   1.000
_cell.length_b   1.000
_cell.length_c   1.000
_cell.angle_alpha   90.00
_cell.angle_beta   90.00
_cell.angle_gamma   90.00
#
_symmetry.space_group_name_H-M   'P 1'
#
loop_
_entity.id
_entity.type
_entity.pdbx_description
1 polymer ?
#
loop_
_entity_poly.entity_id
_entity_poly.type
_entity_poly.pdbx_seq_one_letter_code
_entity_poly.pdbx_strand_id
1 'polypeptide(L)'
;MLRQTNQQPITALYPRLSHEDELQGESNSISNQKRILETYAKQNGFSNLRWYTDDGYSGANFQRPGFQAMLADIEAGKVGTVIVKDMSRLGRNYLQVGMYTEMIFPQKGVRFIAINDGVDSAQGDNDFAPLRNIFNEWLVRDTSKKIKAVKRSKGMSGKPITSKPVYGYLMDEDENFIIDEEAAPVVKQIYNLCLAGNGPTKIARMLTEQQIPTPGTLEYRRTGSTRRYHPGYECKWATNTVVHILENREYTGCLVNFKTEKLSYKVKHSVENPPEKQVIF
;
A
#
# COMPACT_ATOMS: atom_id res chain seq x y z
N MET A 1 18.31 23.07 6.30
CA MET A 1 17.96 24.02 7.38
C MET A 1 16.48 24.39 7.25
N LEU A 2 15.61 23.73 8.01
CA LEU A 2 14.19 24.03 8.07
C LEU A 2 14.01 25.26 8.98
N ARG A 3 13.48 26.34 8.45
CA ARG A 3 13.09 27.50 9.24
C ARG A 3 12.01 27.07 10.22
N GLN A 4 12.35 26.98 11.50
CA GLN A 4 11.38 26.94 12.59
C GLN A 4 10.68 28.30 12.61
N THR A 5 9.45 28.35 12.07
CA THR A 5 8.56 29.47 12.30
C THR A 5 8.11 29.41 13.75
N ASN A 6 8.49 30.40 14.52
CA ASN A 6 8.23 30.56 15.95
C ASN A 6 6.76 30.95 16.22
N GLN A 7 5.80 30.42 15.45
CA GLN A 7 4.37 30.65 15.63
C GLN A 7 3.78 29.48 16.44
N GLN A 8 3.09 29.81 17.52
CA GLN A 8 2.33 28.81 18.29
C GLN A 8 1.38 28.06 17.36
N PRO A 9 1.32 26.73 17.43
CA PRO A 9 0.44 25.94 16.58
C PRO A 9 -1.03 26.33 16.78
N ILE A 10 -1.79 26.28 15.70
CA ILE A 10 -3.21 26.63 15.71
C ILE A 10 -3.99 25.59 16.52
N THR A 11 -4.90 26.06 17.36
CA THR A 11 -5.96 25.25 17.94
C THR A 11 -7.21 25.40 17.07
N ALA A 12 -7.53 24.36 16.30
CA ALA A 12 -8.65 24.32 15.40
C ALA A 12 -9.94 24.01 16.16
N LEU A 13 -10.91 24.91 16.10
CA LEU A 13 -12.26 24.74 16.65
C LEU A 13 -13.21 24.38 15.50
N TYR A 14 -13.79 23.16 15.53
CA TYR A 14 -14.59 22.65 14.43
C TYR A 14 -16.07 22.42 14.85
N PRO A 15 -16.97 23.41 14.72
CA PRO A 15 -18.41 23.23 14.83
C PRO A 15 -19.00 22.78 13.48
N ARG A 16 -19.99 21.88 13.53
CA ARG A 16 -20.75 21.43 12.37
C ARG A 16 -22.23 21.27 12.69
N LEU A 17 -23.09 21.72 11.79
CA LEU A 17 -24.53 21.50 11.85
C LEU A 17 -24.98 20.90 10.51
N SER A 18 -25.89 19.93 10.54
CA SER A 18 -26.59 19.41 9.35
C SER A 18 -28.03 19.88 9.37
N HIS A 19 -28.70 19.92 8.19
CA HIS A 19 -30.12 20.21 8.10
C HIS A 19 -31.00 19.30 8.98
N GLU A 20 -30.57 18.05 9.21
CA GLU A 20 -31.26 17.12 10.10
C GLU A 20 -31.10 17.46 11.58
N ASP A 21 -29.97 18.10 11.95
CA ASP A 21 -29.70 18.52 13.34
C ASP A 21 -30.48 19.80 13.70
N GLU A 22 -30.91 20.64 12.73
CA GLU A 22 -31.73 21.82 12.94
C GLU A 22 -33.11 21.47 13.53
N LEU A 23 -33.62 20.30 13.22
CA LEU A 23 -34.90 19.80 13.74
C LEU A 23 -34.86 19.36 15.21
N GLN A 24 -33.68 19.28 15.83
CA GLN A 24 -33.50 18.75 17.20
C GLN A 24 -33.39 19.82 18.30
N GLY A 25 -33.60 21.09 17.97
CA GLY A 25 -33.71 22.19 18.94
C GLY A 25 -32.45 23.03 19.16
N GLU A 26 -32.59 24.11 19.94
CA GLU A 26 -31.56 25.17 20.12
C GLU A 26 -30.21 24.69 20.67
N SER A 27 -30.14 23.55 21.37
CA SER A 27 -28.90 23.05 21.99
C SER A 27 -27.81 22.64 20.99
N ASN A 28 -28.17 22.47 19.71
CA ASN A 28 -27.24 22.01 18.63
C ASN A 28 -26.85 23.11 17.65
N SER A 29 -27.33 24.34 17.81
CA SER A 29 -27.00 25.46 16.91
C SER A 29 -25.48 25.69 16.82
N ILE A 30 -25.01 26.14 15.67
CA ILE A 30 -23.60 26.53 15.44
C ILE A 30 -23.13 27.52 16.52
N SER A 31 -23.97 28.49 16.89
CA SER A 31 -23.65 29.52 17.92
C SER A 31 -23.40 28.88 19.29
N ASN A 32 -24.23 27.89 19.67
CA ASN A 32 -24.06 27.17 20.93
C ASN A 32 -22.78 26.30 20.91
N GLN A 33 -22.52 25.60 19.79
CA GLN A 33 -21.28 24.83 19.64
C GLN A 33 -20.04 25.74 19.75
N LYS A 34 -20.05 26.89 19.07
CA LYS A 34 -18.96 27.88 19.17
C LYS A 34 -18.73 28.31 20.62
N ARG A 35 -19.79 28.63 21.35
CA ARG A 35 -19.67 29.01 22.77
C ARG A 35 -19.03 27.90 23.61
N ILE A 36 -19.46 26.66 23.44
CA ILE A 36 -18.92 25.49 24.15
C ILE A 36 -17.43 25.31 23.84
N LEU A 37 -17.06 25.29 22.55
CA LEU A 37 -15.70 25.11 22.11
C LEU A 37 -14.76 26.22 22.60
N GLU A 38 -15.21 27.46 22.52
CA GLU A 38 -14.42 28.62 22.96
C GLU A 38 -14.23 28.64 24.49
N THR A 39 -15.30 28.34 25.24
CA THR A 39 -15.23 28.24 26.71
C THR A 39 -14.25 27.16 27.13
N TYR A 40 -14.37 25.96 26.54
CA TYR A 40 -13.46 24.86 26.83
C TYR A 40 -12.00 25.21 26.50
N ALA A 41 -11.77 25.80 25.31
CA ALA A 41 -10.41 26.16 24.88
C ALA A 41 -9.78 27.18 25.85
N LYS A 42 -10.53 28.22 26.26
CA LYS A 42 -10.04 29.23 27.22
C LYS A 42 -9.78 28.63 28.61
N GLN A 43 -10.67 27.78 29.11
CA GLN A 43 -10.53 27.16 30.43
C GLN A 43 -9.32 26.21 30.51
N ASN A 44 -8.98 25.55 29.39
CA ASN A 44 -7.85 24.62 29.32
C ASN A 44 -6.55 25.25 28.75
N GLY A 45 -6.50 26.59 28.67
CA GLY A 45 -5.28 27.31 28.30
C GLY A 45 -4.86 27.19 26.83
N PHE A 46 -5.78 26.79 25.94
CA PHE A 46 -5.51 26.76 24.50
C PHE A 46 -5.48 28.19 23.94
N SER A 47 -4.49 28.45 23.11
CA SER A 47 -4.26 29.75 22.43
C SER A 47 -4.30 29.59 20.92
N ASN A 48 -4.18 30.69 20.18
CA ASN A 48 -4.18 30.70 18.72
C ASN A 48 -5.38 29.96 18.12
N LEU A 49 -6.59 30.34 18.60
CA LEU A 49 -7.85 29.70 18.21
C LEU A 49 -8.22 30.07 16.77
N ARG A 50 -8.56 29.09 15.95
CA ARG A 50 -9.05 29.28 14.57
C ARG A 50 -10.31 28.45 14.32
N TRP A 51 -11.30 29.08 13.72
CA TRP A 51 -12.57 28.46 13.38
C TRP A 51 -12.53 27.81 12.00
N TYR A 52 -13.01 26.56 11.95
CA TYR A 52 -13.31 25.83 10.72
C TYR A 52 -14.76 25.37 10.84
N THR A 53 -15.67 26.02 10.14
CA THR A 53 -17.12 25.82 10.33
C THR A 53 -17.75 25.23 9.09
N ASP A 54 -18.56 24.19 9.26
CA ASP A 54 -19.43 23.64 8.22
C ASP A 54 -20.88 23.69 8.71
N ASP A 55 -21.68 24.54 8.08
CA ASP A 55 -23.10 24.75 8.34
C ASP A 55 -23.92 24.20 7.18
N GLY A 56 -24.97 23.41 7.46
CA GLY A 56 -25.80 22.77 6.44
C GLY A 56 -25.19 21.49 5.80
N TYR A 57 -24.03 21.01 6.29
CA TYR A 57 -23.36 19.83 5.71
C TYR A 57 -23.60 18.56 6.50
N SER A 58 -23.97 17.47 5.81
CA SER A 58 -24.15 16.14 6.41
C SER A 58 -22.83 15.58 6.99
N GLY A 59 -22.93 14.89 8.13
CA GLY A 59 -21.82 14.16 8.73
C GLY A 59 -21.38 12.90 7.97
N ALA A 60 -22.15 12.46 6.96
CA ALA A 60 -21.82 11.29 6.15
C ALA A 60 -20.71 11.54 5.12
N ASN A 61 -20.49 12.79 4.73
CA ASN A 61 -19.49 13.17 3.72
C ASN A 61 -18.39 14.05 4.36
N PHE A 62 -17.13 13.79 4.01
CA PHE A 62 -15.96 14.56 4.45
C PHE A 62 -15.51 15.62 3.44
N GLN A 63 -16.15 15.72 2.28
CA GLN A 63 -15.92 16.78 1.27
C GLN A 63 -16.63 18.10 1.66
N ARG A 64 -16.32 18.60 2.86
CA ARG A 64 -16.89 19.81 3.44
C ARG A 64 -15.84 20.91 3.43
N PRO A 65 -16.17 22.17 3.02
CA PRO A 65 -15.17 23.22 2.87
C PRO A 65 -14.37 23.52 4.13
N GLY A 66 -15.04 23.64 5.29
CA GLY A 66 -14.37 23.90 6.56
C GLY A 66 -13.48 22.76 7.00
N PHE A 67 -13.94 21.50 6.84
CA PHE A 67 -13.16 20.32 7.14
C PHE A 67 -11.93 20.18 6.23
N GLN A 68 -12.08 20.42 4.94
CA GLN A 68 -10.98 20.36 3.98
C GLN A 68 -9.94 21.46 4.22
N ALA A 69 -10.39 22.68 4.58
CA ALA A 69 -9.48 23.76 4.96
C ALA A 69 -8.69 23.42 6.24
N MET A 70 -9.34 22.79 7.22
CA MET A 70 -8.68 22.30 8.43
C MET A 70 -7.63 21.23 8.10
N LEU A 71 -7.97 20.28 7.24
CA LEU A 71 -7.01 19.23 6.82
C LEU A 71 -5.82 19.82 6.08
N ALA A 72 -6.02 20.78 5.19
CA ALA A 72 -4.93 21.45 4.48
C ALA A 72 -3.96 22.14 5.45
N ASP A 73 -4.48 22.79 6.50
CA ASP A 73 -3.64 23.41 7.53
C ASP A 73 -2.97 22.38 8.46
N ILE A 74 -3.58 21.21 8.69
CA ILE A 74 -2.96 20.07 9.37
C ILE A 74 -1.80 19.51 8.52
N GLU A 75 -2.02 19.31 7.23
CA GLU A 75 -0.98 18.82 6.32
C GLU A 75 0.19 19.78 6.22
N ALA A 76 -0.09 21.09 6.26
CA ALA A 76 0.93 22.13 6.30
C ALA A 76 1.66 22.25 7.65
N GLY A 77 1.33 21.43 8.66
CA GLY A 77 1.95 21.43 9.98
C GLY A 77 1.61 22.67 10.83
N LYS A 78 0.54 23.41 10.50
CA LYS A 78 0.14 24.61 11.22
C LYS A 78 -0.74 24.35 12.44
N VAL A 79 -1.53 23.25 12.40
CA VAL A 79 -2.50 22.88 13.45
C VAL A 79 -1.86 21.89 14.41
N GLY A 80 -1.90 22.20 15.70
CA GLY A 80 -1.42 21.32 16.77
C GLY A 80 -2.52 20.63 17.56
N THR A 81 -3.76 21.20 17.55
CA THR A 81 -4.89 20.64 18.28
C THR A 81 -6.18 20.83 17.49
N VAL A 82 -7.05 19.83 17.47
CA VAL A 82 -8.42 19.89 16.93
C VAL A 82 -9.39 19.63 18.06
N ILE A 83 -10.35 20.55 18.26
CA ILE A 83 -11.39 20.43 19.30
C ILE A 83 -12.76 20.42 18.64
N VAL A 84 -13.56 19.40 18.95
CA VAL A 84 -14.98 19.26 18.55
C VAL A 84 -15.87 19.13 19.77
N LYS A 85 -17.17 19.45 19.63
CA LYS A 85 -18.13 19.24 20.71
C LYS A 85 -18.28 17.77 21.04
N ASP A 86 -18.47 16.94 20.02
CA ASP A 86 -18.60 15.49 20.08
C ASP A 86 -18.10 14.85 18.78
N MET A 87 -17.83 13.52 18.81
CA MET A 87 -17.31 12.79 17.65
C MET A 87 -18.20 12.89 16.42
N SER A 88 -19.51 13.02 16.61
CA SER A 88 -20.47 13.13 15.51
C SER A 88 -20.28 14.41 14.69
N ARG A 89 -19.70 15.45 15.28
CA ARG A 89 -19.35 16.70 14.56
C ARG A 89 -18.23 16.47 13.57
N LEU A 90 -17.25 15.61 13.92
CA LEU A 90 -16.21 15.24 12.97
C LEU A 90 -16.81 14.42 11.80
N GLY A 91 -17.67 13.43 12.09
CA GLY A 91 -18.37 12.66 11.06
C GLY A 91 -19.29 11.59 11.67
N ARG A 92 -20.27 11.12 10.86
CA ARG A 92 -21.15 9.99 11.21
C ARG A 92 -20.61 8.65 10.73
N ASN A 93 -19.66 8.66 9.79
CA ASN A 93 -18.99 7.45 9.33
C ASN A 93 -17.87 7.10 10.31
N TYR A 94 -18.15 6.14 11.18
CA TYR A 94 -17.27 5.71 12.26
C TYR A 94 -15.88 5.26 11.79
N LEU A 95 -15.83 4.63 10.62
CA LEU A 95 -14.57 4.19 10.01
C LEU A 95 -13.70 5.40 9.58
N GLN A 96 -14.29 6.39 8.93
CA GLN A 96 -13.56 7.57 8.48
C GLN A 96 -13.15 8.47 9.66
N VAL A 97 -14.02 8.62 10.66
CA VAL A 97 -13.68 9.33 11.89
C VAL A 97 -12.45 8.70 12.55
N GLY A 98 -12.46 7.38 12.78
CA GLY A 98 -11.33 6.67 13.34
C GLY A 98 -10.05 6.79 12.50
N MET A 99 -10.14 6.82 11.15
CA MET A 99 -8.98 7.07 10.28
C MET A 99 -8.33 8.42 10.60
N TYR A 100 -9.13 9.47 10.80
CA TYR A 100 -8.58 10.79 11.14
C TYR A 100 -8.02 10.81 12.56
N THR A 101 -8.77 10.33 13.55
CA THR A 101 -8.40 10.45 14.97
C THR A 101 -7.29 9.50 15.40
N GLU A 102 -7.22 8.28 14.80
CA GLU A 102 -6.27 7.25 15.21
C GLU A 102 -5.03 7.13 14.31
N MET A 103 -5.09 7.67 13.09
CA MET A 103 -3.98 7.56 12.15
C MET A 103 -3.48 8.93 11.68
N ILE A 104 -4.33 9.75 11.04
CA ILE A 104 -3.87 10.96 10.37
C ILE A 104 -3.43 12.01 11.39
N PHE A 105 -4.25 12.31 12.40
CA PHE A 105 -3.91 13.31 13.41
C PHE A 105 -2.68 12.92 14.22
N PRO A 106 -2.55 11.67 14.75
CA PRO A 106 -1.33 11.26 15.46
C PRO A 106 -0.07 11.29 14.58
N GLN A 107 -0.15 10.87 13.30
CA GLN A 107 0.98 10.95 12.38
C GLN A 107 1.47 12.37 12.12
N LYS A 108 0.55 13.35 12.20
CA LYS A 108 0.86 14.78 12.04
C LYS A 108 1.16 15.48 13.38
N GLY A 109 1.19 14.75 14.50
CA GLY A 109 1.40 15.31 15.83
C GLY A 109 0.25 16.20 16.31
N VAL A 110 -0.98 15.97 15.80
CA VAL A 110 -2.17 16.76 16.16
C VAL A 110 -2.93 16.08 17.28
N ARG A 111 -3.13 16.79 18.39
CA ARG A 111 -4.00 16.39 19.49
C ARG A 111 -5.46 16.52 19.09
N PHE A 112 -6.28 15.51 19.36
CA PHE A 112 -7.72 15.51 19.12
C PHE A 112 -8.51 15.47 20.42
N ILE A 113 -9.53 16.32 20.53
CA ILE A 113 -10.39 16.44 21.73
C ILE A 113 -11.85 16.45 21.27
N ALA A 114 -12.68 15.55 21.82
CA ALA A 114 -14.14 15.59 21.72
C ALA A 114 -14.74 15.77 23.13
N ILE A 115 -15.24 16.99 23.40
CA ILE A 115 -15.56 17.44 24.75
C ILE A 115 -16.61 16.57 25.43
N ASN A 116 -17.77 16.37 24.78
CA ASN A 116 -18.89 15.62 25.35
C ASN A 116 -18.64 14.12 25.47
N ASP A 117 -17.75 13.59 24.64
CA ASP A 117 -17.41 12.16 24.64
C ASP A 117 -16.25 11.85 25.61
N GLY A 118 -15.66 12.88 26.24
CA GLY A 118 -14.52 12.72 27.15
C GLY A 118 -13.25 12.22 26.44
N VAL A 119 -13.17 12.37 25.10
CA VAL A 119 -12.03 11.88 24.31
C VAL A 119 -10.96 12.95 24.26
N ASP A 120 -9.73 12.58 24.63
CA ASP A 120 -8.54 13.41 24.51
C ASP A 120 -7.33 12.52 24.15
N SER A 121 -6.83 12.65 22.93
CA SER A 121 -5.73 11.84 22.43
C SER A 121 -4.41 12.01 23.20
N ALA A 122 -4.26 13.07 24.00
CA ALA A 122 -3.10 13.26 24.84
C ALA A 122 -3.17 12.51 26.18
N GLN A 123 -4.36 12.11 26.63
CA GLN A 123 -4.54 11.42 27.92
C GLN A 123 -4.39 9.89 27.83
N GLY A 124 -4.15 9.36 26.64
CA GLY A 124 -3.75 7.94 26.46
C GLY A 124 -4.85 6.91 26.72
N ASP A 125 -6.10 7.32 26.90
CA ASP A 125 -7.22 6.39 27.07
C ASP A 125 -7.52 5.67 25.76
N ASN A 126 -7.17 4.39 25.75
CA ASN A 126 -7.16 3.49 24.60
C ASN A 126 -8.53 2.83 24.32
N ASP A 127 -9.66 3.49 24.57
CA ASP A 127 -10.98 2.94 24.23
C ASP A 127 -11.17 2.66 22.74
N PHE A 128 -10.31 3.26 21.90
CA PHE A 128 -10.27 3.05 20.45
C PHE A 128 -9.27 1.99 19.96
N ALA A 129 -8.51 1.36 20.86
CA ALA A 129 -7.56 0.30 20.45
C ALA A 129 -8.20 -0.84 19.64
N PRO A 130 -9.42 -1.34 19.96
CA PRO A 130 -10.10 -2.34 19.12
C PRO A 130 -10.39 -1.84 17.71
N LEU A 131 -10.74 -0.57 17.57
CA LEU A 131 -11.01 0.06 16.27
C LEU A 131 -9.76 0.23 15.43
N ARG A 132 -8.64 0.59 16.04
CA ARG A 132 -7.34 0.67 15.35
C ARG A 132 -6.99 -0.66 14.66
N ASN A 133 -7.24 -1.77 15.33
CA ASN A 133 -7.00 -3.10 14.78
C ASN A 133 -7.93 -3.41 13.59
N ILE A 134 -9.22 -3.09 13.70
CA ILE A 134 -10.20 -3.23 12.60
C ILE A 134 -9.79 -2.34 11.42
N PHE A 135 -9.33 -1.12 11.68
CA PHE A 135 -8.86 -0.18 10.67
C PHE A 135 -7.65 -0.68 9.92
N ASN A 136 -6.63 -1.12 10.66
CA ASN A 136 -5.41 -1.66 10.06
C ASN A 136 -5.74 -2.87 9.19
N GLU A 137 -6.62 -3.74 9.64
CA GLU A 137 -7.07 -4.90 8.87
C GLU A 137 -7.83 -4.47 7.60
N TRP A 138 -8.73 -3.50 7.71
CA TRP A 138 -9.46 -2.97 6.56
C TRP A 138 -8.53 -2.32 5.53
N LEU A 139 -7.58 -1.48 5.96
CA LEU A 139 -6.63 -0.80 5.09
C LEU A 139 -5.77 -1.81 4.31
N VAL A 140 -5.25 -2.84 4.98
CA VAL A 140 -4.48 -3.91 4.33
C VAL A 140 -5.36 -4.66 3.32
N ARG A 141 -6.62 -4.93 3.66
CA ARG A 141 -7.58 -5.59 2.77
C ARG A 141 -7.91 -4.74 1.55
N ASP A 142 -8.15 -3.44 1.73
CA ASP A 142 -8.46 -2.50 0.64
C ASP A 142 -7.27 -2.34 -0.30
N THR A 143 -6.07 -2.13 0.25
CA THR A 143 -4.82 -2.08 -0.51
C THR A 143 -4.60 -3.37 -1.31
N SER A 144 -4.83 -4.53 -0.69
CA SER A 144 -4.73 -5.82 -1.38
C SER A 144 -5.70 -5.94 -2.55
N LYS A 145 -6.95 -5.47 -2.39
CA LYS A 145 -7.95 -5.45 -3.49
C LYS A 145 -7.50 -4.55 -4.64
N LYS A 146 -7.00 -3.36 -4.34
CA LYS A 146 -6.51 -2.40 -5.35
C LYS A 146 -5.33 -2.97 -6.13
N ILE A 147 -4.36 -3.57 -5.44
CA ILE A 147 -3.20 -4.23 -6.08
C ILE A 147 -3.68 -5.38 -6.99
N LYS A 148 -4.61 -6.23 -6.53
CA LYS A 148 -5.17 -7.32 -7.34
C LYS A 148 -5.89 -6.80 -8.58
N ALA A 149 -6.67 -5.70 -8.46
CA ALA A 149 -7.36 -5.08 -9.59
C ALA A 149 -6.39 -4.55 -10.64
N VAL A 150 -5.34 -3.82 -10.22
CA VAL A 150 -4.29 -3.31 -11.13
C VAL A 150 -3.57 -4.46 -11.82
N LYS A 151 -3.14 -5.50 -11.06
CA LYS A 151 -2.50 -6.68 -11.65
C LYS A 151 -3.40 -7.39 -12.65
N ARG A 152 -4.70 -7.50 -12.34
CA ARG A 152 -5.67 -8.12 -13.25
C ARG A 152 -5.82 -7.30 -14.54
N SER A 153 -5.99 -5.99 -14.43
CA SER A 153 -6.08 -5.11 -15.60
C SER A 153 -4.82 -5.22 -16.47
N LYS A 154 -3.63 -5.12 -15.86
CA LYS A 154 -2.35 -5.24 -16.56
C LYS A 154 -2.20 -6.62 -17.22
N GLY A 155 -2.47 -7.69 -16.48
CA GLY A 155 -2.32 -9.06 -17.01
C GLY A 155 -3.31 -9.41 -18.10
N MET A 156 -4.52 -8.84 -18.10
CA MET A 156 -5.52 -9.04 -19.14
C MET A 156 -5.25 -8.20 -20.40
N SER A 157 -4.39 -7.18 -20.31
CA SER A 157 -4.00 -6.35 -21.47
C SER A 157 -2.77 -6.87 -22.22
N GLY A 158 -2.29 -8.07 -21.91
CA GLY A 158 -1.11 -8.65 -22.56
C GLY A 158 0.23 -8.14 -22.02
N LYS A 159 0.22 -7.36 -20.94
CA LYS A 159 1.46 -6.93 -20.29
C LYS A 159 1.89 -7.91 -19.19
N PRO A 160 3.20 -8.14 -18.98
CA PRO A 160 3.69 -8.97 -17.89
C PRO A 160 3.28 -8.45 -16.53
N ILE A 161 2.77 -9.31 -15.67
CA ILE A 161 2.45 -8.98 -14.26
C ILE A 161 3.63 -9.21 -13.32
N THR A 162 4.70 -9.80 -13.81
CA THR A 162 5.94 -10.04 -13.07
C THR A 162 6.95 -8.94 -13.39
N SER A 163 7.76 -8.58 -12.41
CA SER A 163 8.90 -7.68 -12.58
C SER A 163 10.20 -8.41 -12.97
N LYS A 164 10.16 -9.75 -12.98
CA LYS A 164 11.33 -10.57 -13.30
C LYS A 164 10.97 -11.49 -14.47
N PRO A 165 11.56 -11.27 -15.65
CA PRO A 165 11.43 -12.19 -16.77
C PRO A 165 12.11 -13.53 -16.47
N VAL A 166 11.77 -14.54 -17.25
CA VAL A 166 12.45 -15.83 -17.21
C VAL A 166 13.88 -15.73 -17.73
N TYR A 167 14.76 -16.61 -17.32
CA TYR A 167 16.15 -16.65 -17.76
C TYR A 167 16.24 -16.68 -19.29
N GLY A 168 17.05 -15.83 -19.90
CA GLY A 168 17.11 -15.65 -21.35
C GLY A 168 16.29 -14.49 -21.89
N TYR A 169 15.56 -13.78 -21.01
CA TYR A 169 14.87 -12.55 -21.33
C TYR A 169 15.20 -11.45 -20.32
N LEU A 170 15.12 -10.20 -20.78
CA LEU A 170 15.18 -8.99 -19.98
C LEU A 170 13.85 -8.24 -20.08
N MET A 171 13.69 -7.21 -19.29
CA MET A 171 12.54 -6.31 -19.35
C MET A 171 13.03 -4.95 -19.81
N ASP A 172 12.37 -4.39 -20.83
CA ASP A 172 12.65 -3.04 -21.31
C ASP A 172 11.96 -1.96 -20.46
N GLU A 173 12.16 -0.69 -20.84
CA GLU A 173 11.54 0.46 -20.13
C GLU A 173 10.01 0.48 -20.27
N ASP A 174 9.46 -0.10 -21.34
CA ASP A 174 8.01 -0.21 -21.59
C ASP A 174 7.38 -1.46 -20.95
N GLU A 175 8.16 -2.17 -20.12
CA GLU A 175 7.77 -3.40 -19.44
C GLU A 175 7.47 -4.58 -20.39
N ASN A 176 8.12 -4.64 -21.58
CA ASN A 176 8.04 -5.80 -22.47
C ASN A 176 9.24 -6.73 -22.25
N PHE A 177 9.06 -8.00 -22.58
CA PHE A 177 10.16 -8.95 -22.58
C PHE A 177 10.97 -8.84 -23.86
N ILE A 178 12.26 -8.61 -23.71
CA ILE A 178 13.25 -8.60 -24.80
C ILE A 178 14.26 -9.74 -24.60
N ILE A 179 14.87 -10.19 -25.68
CA ILE A 179 15.86 -11.29 -25.64
C ILE A 179 17.13 -10.81 -24.91
N ASP A 180 17.58 -11.62 -23.95
CA ASP A 180 18.87 -11.43 -23.30
C ASP A 180 19.97 -12.09 -24.13
N GLU A 181 20.77 -11.30 -24.82
CA GLU A 181 21.82 -11.81 -25.72
C GLU A 181 22.90 -12.63 -25.02
N GLU A 182 23.10 -12.43 -23.71
CA GLU A 182 24.04 -13.24 -22.90
C GLU A 182 23.44 -14.58 -22.45
N ALA A 183 22.17 -14.57 -22.02
CA ALA A 183 21.53 -15.77 -21.44
C ALA A 183 20.75 -16.61 -22.47
N ALA A 184 20.19 -16.02 -23.52
CA ALA A 184 19.41 -16.74 -24.52
C ALA A 184 20.19 -17.82 -25.28
N PRO A 185 21.48 -17.66 -25.60
CA PRO A 185 22.29 -18.74 -26.22
C PRO A 185 22.35 -19.97 -25.29
N VAL A 186 22.45 -19.79 -23.99
CA VAL A 186 22.48 -20.90 -23.01
C VAL A 186 21.15 -21.64 -22.99
N VAL A 187 20.03 -20.91 -23.06
CA VAL A 187 18.69 -21.53 -23.16
C VAL A 187 18.58 -22.36 -24.43
N LYS A 188 18.98 -21.80 -25.57
CA LYS A 188 19.00 -22.53 -26.85
C LYS A 188 19.88 -23.80 -26.77
N GLN A 189 21.04 -23.70 -26.14
CA GLN A 189 21.94 -24.84 -25.93
C GLN A 189 21.25 -25.93 -25.08
N ILE A 190 20.53 -25.57 -24.01
CA ILE A 190 19.80 -26.55 -23.18
C ILE A 190 18.75 -27.31 -24.02
N TYR A 191 17.97 -26.59 -24.85
CA TYR A 191 16.99 -27.22 -25.72
C TYR A 191 17.65 -28.12 -26.77
N ASN A 192 18.73 -27.67 -27.40
CA ASN A 192 19.45 -28.47 -28.39
C ASN A 192 20.06 -29.77 -27.78
N LEU A 193 20.61 -29.68 -26.58
CA LEU A 193 21.12 -30.84 -25.85
C LEU A 193 20.00 -31.82 -25.48
N CYS A 194 18.82 -31.29 -25.10
CA CYS A 194 17.65 -32.11 -24.83
C CYS A 194 17.16 -32.85 -26.10
N LEU A 195 17.07 -32.14 -27.22
CA LEU A 195 16.70 -32.72 -28.51
C LEU A 195 17.72 -33.77 -28.99
N ALA A 196 18.99 -33.65 -28.64
CA ALA A 196 20.02 -34.65 -28.87
C ALA A 196 19.95 -35.86 -27.92
N GLY A 197 18.87 -35.98 -27.11
CA GLY A 197 18.62 -37.12 -26.25
C GLY A 197 19.30 -37.08 -24.87
N ASN A 198 19.84 -35.92 -24.46
CA ASN A 198 20.44 -35.79 -23.14
C ASN A 198 19.36 -35.46 -22.08
N GLY A 199 19.32 -36.21 -21.00
CA GLY A 199 18.43 -35.93 -19.86
C GLY A 199 18.91 -34.67 -19.06
N PRO A 200 18.00 -34.05 -18.28
CA PRO A 200 18.28 -32.80 -17.57
C PRO A 200 19.51 -32.86 -16.63
N THR A 201 19.74 -33.98 -15.97
CA THR A 201 20.93 -34.17 -15.10
C THR A 201 22.23 -34.15 -15.89
N LYS A 202 22.26 -34.79 -17.07
CA LYS A 202 23.43 -34.78 -17.95
C LYS A 202 23.68 -33.38 -18.53
N ILE A 203 22.62 -32.68 -18.92
CA ILE A 203 22.69 -31.28 -19.39
C ILE A 203 23.27 -30.38 -18.29
N ALA A 204 22.76 -30.47 -17.06
CA ALA A 204 23.26 -29.68 -15.92
C ALA A 204 24.75 -29.90 -15.67
N ARG A 205 25.22 -31.17 -15.78
CA ARG A 205 26.63 -31.53 -15.65
C ARG A 205 27.46 -30.93 -16.80
N MET A 206 27.01 -31.02 -18.05
CA MET A 206 27.70 -30.44 -19.19
C MET A 206 27.87 -28.92 -19.09
N LEU A 207 26.80 -28.21 -18.64
CA LEU A 207 26.85 -26.75 -18.42
C LEU A 207 27.84 -26.39 -17.29
N THR A 208 27.90 -27.22 -16.24
CA THR A 208 28.85 -27.06 -15.13
C THR A 208 30.28 -27.26 -15.59
N GLU A 209 30.55 -28.31 -16.37
CA GLU A 209 31.87 -28.62 -16.95
C GLU A 209 32.36 -27.49 -17.90
N GLN A 210 31.44 -26.87 -18.62
CA GLN A 210 31.71 -25.72 -19.48
C GLN A 210 31.84 -24.39 -18.73
N GLN A 211 31.74 -24.40 -17.39
CA GLN A 211 31.84 -23.22 -16.55
C GLN A 211 30.85 -22.10 -16.91
N ILE A 212 29.66 -22.47 -17.38
CA ILE A 212 28.62 -21.51 -17.72
C ILE A 212 27.98 -20.97 -16.43
N PRO A 213 27.92 -19.63 -16.24
CA PRO A 213 27.32 -19.05 -15.07
C PRO A 213 25.85 -19.45 -14.90
N THR A 214 25.44 -19.77 -13.66
CA THR A 214 24.05 -20.09 -13.36
C THR A 214 23.18 -18.83 -13.47
N PRO A 215 21.84 -18.97 -13.66
CA PRO A 215 20.92 -17.84 -13.64
C PRO A 215 21.06 -16.95 -12.39
N GLY A 216 21.31 -17.55 -11.22
CA GLY A 216 21.53 -16.83 -9.98
C GLY A 216 22.83 -16.02 -9.97
N THR A 217 23.90 -16.58 -10.56
CA THR A 217 25.18 -15.88 -10.69
C THR A 217 25.09 -14.72 -11.67
N LEU A 218 24.37 -14.89 -12.78
CA LEU A 218 24.16 -13.82 -13.73
C LEU A 218 23.31 -12.69 -13.12
N GLU A 219 22.26 -13.03 -12.39
CA GLU A 219 21.45 -12.06 -11.62
C GLU A 219 22.32 -11.29 -10.61
N TYR A 220 23.17 -11.97 -9.86
CA TYR A 220 24.09 -11.35 -8.90
C TYR A 220 25.06 -10.37 -9.58
N ARG A 221 25.67 -10.76 -10.70
CA ARG A 221 26.59 -9.90 -11.44
C ARG A 221 25.93 -8.60 -11.92
N ARG A 222 24.65 -8.65 -12.30
CA ARG A 222 23.91 -7.51 -12.85
C ARG A 222 23.28 -6.62 -11.78
N THR A 223 22.81 -7.21 -10.68
CA THR A 223 21.96 -6.49 -9.70
C THR A 223 22.52 -6.46 -8.28
N GLY A 224 23.60 -7.21 -8.00
CA GLY A 224 24.11 -7.41 -6.65
C GLY A 224 23.21 -8.30 -5.75
N SER A 225 22.13 -8.86 -6.28
CA SER A 225 21.17 -9.67 -5.51
C SER A 225 21.75 -11.02 -5.11
N THR A 226 21.89 -11.27 -3.81
CA THR A 226 22.41 -12.52 -3.26
C THR A 226 21.36 -13.62 -3.12
N ARG A 227 20.10 -13.38 -3.47
CA ARG A 227 18.96 -14.28 -3.20
C ARG A 227 19.09 -15.67 -3.81
N ARG A 228 19.73 -15.78 -5.00
CA ARG A 228 19.95 -17.04 -5.73
C ARG A 228 21.43 -17.28 -6.01
N TYR A 229 22.28 -16.44 -5.46
CA TYR A 229 23.72 -16.54 -5.61
C TYR A 229 24.30 -17.42 -4.50
N HIS A 230 25.13 -18.37 -4.86
CA HIS A 230 25.82 -19.26 -3.93
C HIS A 230 27.34 -19.16 -4.17
N PRO A 231 28.08 -18.49 -3.27
CA PRO A 231 29.55 -18.40 -3.39
C PRO A 231 30.18 -19.80 -3.46
N GLY A 232 31.11 -19.96 -4.40
CA GLY A 232 31.77 -21.24 -4.65
C GLY A 232 30.99 -22.21 -5.57
N TYR A 233 29.78 -21.81 -5.99
CA TYR A 233 28.92 -22.61 -6.88
C TYR A 233 28.42 -21.82 -8.09
N GLU A 234 29.20 -20.82 -8.53
CA GLU A 234 28.82 -19.83 -9.54
C GLU A 234 28.40 -20.49 -10.87
N CYS A 235 29.02 -21.59 -11.22
CA CYS A 235 28.76 -22.33 -12.46
C CYS A 235 28.14 -23.71 -12.21
N LYS A 236 27.74 -24.05 -10.96
CA LYS A 236 27.17 -25.35 -10.63
C LYS A 236 25.69 -25.39 -10.93
N TRP A 237 25.33 -25.90 -12.09
CA TRP A 237 23.94 -26.06 -12.51
C TRP A 237 23.22 -27.18 -11.76
N ALA A 238 22.03 -26.90 -11.25
CA ALA A 238 21.16 -27.89 -10.65
C ALA A 238 20.24 -28.50 -11.71
N THR A 239 19.96 -29.79 -11.59
CA THR A 239 19.01 -30.52 -12.47
C THR A 239 17.66 -29.82 -12.55
N ASN A 240 17.11 -29.41 -11.38
CA ASN A 240 15.82 -28.70 -11.32
C ASN A 240 15.79 -27.38 -12.09
N THR A 241 16.92 -26.66 -12.17
CA THR A 241 17.01 -25.43 -12.97
C THR A 241 16.84 -25.74 -14.46
N VAL A 242 17.46 -26.83 -14.93
CA VAL A 242 17.32 -27.27 -16.34
C VAL A 242 15.88 -27.76 -16.59
N VAL A 243 15.29 -28.53 -15.70
CA VAL A 243 13.89 -28.97 -15.81
C VAL A 243 12.95 -27.78 -15.91
N HIS A 244 13.08 -26.79 -15.01
CA HIS A 244 12.24 -25.59 -15.05
C HIS A 244 12.38 -24.78 -16.33
N ILE A 245 13.57 -24.77 -16.96
CA ILE A 245 13.77 -24.12 -18.27
C ILE A 245 13.04 -24.92 -19.37
N LEU A 246 13.19 -26.25 -19.39
CA LEU A 246 12.60 -27.10 -20.43
C LEU A 246 11.06 -27.15 -20.34
N GLU A 247 10.49 -27.08 -19.15
CA GLU A 247 9.04 -27.12 -18.91
C GLU A 247 8.35 -25.74 -19.07
N ASN A 248 9.13 -24.68 -19.11
CA ASN A 248 8.53 -23.35 -19.09
C ASN A 248 7.99 -22.94 -20.47
N ARG A 249 6.66 -22.84 -20.54
CA ARG A 249 5.93 -22.49 -21.75
C ARG A 249 6.31 -21.12 -22.35
N GLU A 250 6.85 -20.19 -21.55
CA GLU A 250 7.25 -18.87 -22.06
C GLU A 250 8.37 -18.94 -23.13
N TYR A 251 9.15 -20.01 -23.17
CA TYR A 251 10.14 -20.23 -24.24
C TYR A 251 9.55 -20.62 -25.60
N THR A 252 8.23 -20.86 -25.68
CA THR A 252 7.52 -21.02 -26.95
C THR A 252 7.08 -19.69 -27.57
N GLY A 253 7.49 -18.58 -27.00
CA GLY A 253 7.12 -17.22 -27.45
C GLY A 253 5.83 -16.68 -26.83
N CYS A 254 5.29 -17.36 -25.82
CA CYS A 254 4.07 -16.95 -25.15
C CYS A 254 4.39 -16.18 -23.85
N LEU A 255 3.60 -15.17 -23.54
CA LEU A 255 3.53 -14.60 -22.21
C LEU A 255 2.45 -15.32 -21.40
N VAL A 256 2.82 -15.88 -20.24
CA VAL A 256 1.85 -16.56 -19.35
C VAL A 256 1.65 -15.77 -18.07
N ASN A 257 0.51 -15.13 -17.96
CA ASN A 257 0.09 -14.39 -16.77
C ASN A 257 -0.75 -15.27 -15.81
N PHE A 258 -0.82 -14.88 -14.55
CA PHE A 258 -1.61 -15.54 -13.51
C PHE A 258 -1.26 -17.01 -13.26
N LYS A 259 0.01 -17.40 -13.38
CA LYS A 259 0.48 -18.76 -13.02
C LYS A 259 0.17 -19.11 -11.58
N THR A 260 0.22 -18.13 -10.68
CA THR A 260 -0.07 -18.33 -9.25
C THR A 260 -0.99 -17.24 -8.73
N GLU A 261 -1.77 -17.58 -7.69
CA GLU A 261 -2.64 -16.64 -6.98
C GLU A 261 -2.44 -16.72 -5.47
N LYS A 262 -2.47 -15.56 -4.79
CA LYS A 262 -2.62 -15.49 -3.33
C LYS A 262 -4.10 -15.48 -2.99
N LEU A 263 -4.59 -16.52 -2.31
CA LEU A 263 -5.99 -16.63 -1.89
C LEU A 263 -6.41 -15.47 -0.98
N SER A 264 -5.54 -15.08 -0.05
CA SER A 264 -5.79 -13.99 0.88
C SER A 264 -4.50 -13.21 1.17
N TYR A 265 -4.64 -11.94 1.58
CA TYR A 265 -3.50 -11.15 2.08
C TYR A 265 -2.93 -11.73 3.39
N LYS A 266 -3.71 -12.52 4.14
CA LYS A 266 -3.29 -13.21 5.37
C LYS A 266 -2.45 -14.46 5.10
N VAL A 267 -2.49 -15.00 3.87
CA VAL A 267 -1.79 -16.23 3.50
C VAL A 267 -0.46 -15.88 2.84
N LYS A 268 0.64 -16.39 3.39
CA LYS A 268 1.99 -16.15 2.86
C LYS A 268 2.25 -16.90 1.55
N HIS A 269 1.64 -18.07 1.39
CA HIS A 269 1.86 -18.94 0.22
C HIS A 269 0.96 -18.56 -0.95
N SER A 270 1.51 -18.65 -2.15
CA SER A 270 0.74 -18.62 -3.40
C SER A 270 0.35 -20.04 -3.79
N VAL A 271 -0.82 -20.18 -4.38
CA VAL A 271 -1.31 -21.46 -4.94
C VAL A 271 -1.16 -21.38 -6.46
N GLU A 272 -0.76 -22.46 -7.10
CA GLU A 272 -0.74 -22.53 -8.55
C GLU A 272 -2.15 -22.51 -9.13
N ASN A 273 -2.33 -21.71 -10.16
CA ASN A 273 -3.59 -21.67 -10.89
C ASN A 273 -3.64 -22.80 -11.93
N PRO A 274 -4.75 -23.49 -12.05
CA PRO A 274 -4.92 -24.45 -13.14
C PRO A 274 -4.85 -23.74 -14.50
N PRO A 275 -4.50 -24.45 -15.58
CA PRO A 275 -4.29 -23.86 -16.91
C PRO A 275 -5.43 -22.97 -17.41
N GLU A 276 -6.67 -23.29 -17.05
CA GLU A 276 -7.86 -22.53 -17.46
C GLU A 276 -7.94 -21.12 -16.82
N LYS A 277 -7.25 -20.90 -15.71
CA LYS A 277 -7.17 -19.59 -15.03
C LYS A 277 -5.96 -18.78 -15.45
N GLN A 278 -5.03 -19.38 -16.16
CA GLN A 278 -3.87 -18.69 -16.72
C GLN A 278 -4.27 -17.98 -18.00
N VAL A 279 -3.71 -16.80 -18.20
CA VAL A 279 -3.95 -16.00 -19.42
C VAL A 279 -2.69 -16.00 -20.24
N ILE A 280 -2.81 -16.39 -21.51
CA ILE A 280 -1.70 -16.62 -22.43
C ILE A 280 -1.86 -15.68 -23.62
N PHE A 281 -0.79 -15.00 -23.97
CA PHE A 281 -0.69 -14.10 -25.11
C PHE A 281 0.43 -14.55 -26.05
#